data_10be53620acb64587ab3d6cdef8ea882
#
_entry.id   10be53620acb64587ab3d6cdef8ea882
#
_cell.length_a   1.000
_cell.length_b   1.000
_cell.length_c   1.000
_cell.angle_alpha   90.00
_cell.angle_beta   90.00
_cell.angle_gamma   90.00
#
_symmetry.space_group_name_H-M   'P 1'
#
loop_
_entity.id
_entity.type
_entity.pdbx_description
1 polymer ?
#
loop_
_entity_poly.entity_id
_entity_poly.type
_entity_poly.pdbx_seq_one_letter_code
_entity_poly.pdbx_strand_id
1 'polypeptide(L)'
;MAIITFCSNETKETGQTLSLAAIASFMAIEHNYKILVVSTNFNDLSLENCFWEYNKIRPTGAIKVDDQKNIGLESGIEGLIKVLNSNRTSTEIVKNYSRIVLRDRLDVFLSPVTKSYQEYAQITPYYTNILQIANRYYDLIFVDLSKKMPKQDANDIL
;
A
#
# COMPACT_ATOMS: atom_id res chain seq x y z
N MET A 1 12.30 -12.05 -7.42
CA MET A 1 11.38 -10.95 -7.13
C MET A 1 10.12 -11.10 -7.96
N ALA A 2 8.96 -11.03 -7.35
CA ALA A 2 7.69 -11.18 -8.05
C ALA A 2 6.67 -10.16 -7.54
N ILE A 3 5.89 -9.61 -8.46
CA ILE A 3 4.69 -8.82 -8.18
C ILE A 3 3.50 -9.72 -8.48
N ILE A 4 2.61 -9.87 -7.51
CA ILE A 4 1.42 -10.71 -7.60
C ILE A 4 0.21 -9.82 -7.39
N THR A 5 -0.59 -9.70 -8.43
CA THR A 5 -1.75 -8.81 -8.42
C THR A 5 -3.03 -9.59 -8.16
N PHE A 6 -3.79 -9.16 -7.18
CA PHE A 6 -5.13 -9.66 -6.89
C PHE A 6 -6.15 -8.71 -7.52
N CYS A 7 -7.00 -9.24 -8.36
CA CYS A 7 -8.08 -8.50 -9.00
C CYS A 7 -9.35 -9.36 -9.03
N SER A 8 -10.50 -8.71 -9.07
CA SER A 8 -11.79 -9.39 -9.17
C SER A 8 -12.70 -8.66 -10.16
N ASN A 9 -13.52 -9.39 -10.89
CA ASN A 9 -14.53 -8.81 -11.78
C ASN A 9 -15.81 -8.44 -11.03
N GLU A 10 -16.01 -8.97 -9.83
CA GLU A 10 -17.19 -8.69 -9.01
C GLU A 10 -17.06 -7.37 -8.25
N THR A 11 -18.19 -6.71 -8.01
CA THR A 11 -18.20 -5.36 -7.41
C THR A 11 -18.30 -5.34 -5.90
N LYS A 12 -18.68 -6.45 -5.26
CA LYS A 12 -18.91 -6.54 -3.81
C LYS A 12 -18.44 -7.87 -3.26
N GLU A 13 -17.97 -7.86 -2.02
CA GLU A 13 -17.73 -9.03 -1.15
C GLU A 13 -16.99 -10.20 -1.81
N THR A 14 -15.97 -9.89 -2.60
CA THR A 14 -15.22 -10.92 -3.34
C THR A 14 -14.23 -11.69 -2.49
N GLY A 15 -13.94 -11.22 -1.28
CA GLY A 15 -12.88 -11.77 -0.44
C GLY A 15 -11.45 -11.51 -0.96
N GLN A 16 -11.30 -10.72 -2.02
CA GLN A 16 -10.01 -10.43 -2.65
C GLN A 16 -8.98 -9.92 -1.65
N THR A 17 -9.30 -8.82 -0.96
CA THR A 17 -8.42 -8.18 0.02
C THR A 17 -8.11 -9.11 1.19
N LEU A 18 -9.11 -9.85 1.69
CA LEU A 18 -8.92 -10.80 2.79
C LEU A 18 -8.02 -11.96 2.37
N SER A 19 -8.23 -12.51 1.18
CA SER A 19 -7.40 -13.60 0.64
C SER A 19 -5.95 -13.14 0.45
N LEU A 20 -5.75 -11.94 -0.08
CA LEU A 20 -4.43 -11.35 -0.23
C LEU A 20 -3.73 -11.18 1.13
N ALA A 21 -4.42 -10.60 2.11
CA ALA A 21 -3.88 -10.39 3.45
C ALA A 21 -3.53 -11.72 4.14
N ALA A 22 -4.38 -12.75 4.00
CA ALA A 22 -4.14 -14.07 4.56
C ALA A 22 -2.92 -14.75 3.93
N ILE A 23 -2.81 -14.72 2.59
CA ILE A 23 -1.68 -15.32 1.86
C ILE A 23 -0.38 -14.60 2.20
N ALA A 24 -0.37 -13.27 2.20
CA ALA A 24 0.81 -12.47 2.54
C ALA A 24 1.28 -12.75 3.98
N SER A 25 0.35 -12.84 4.94
CA SER A 25 0.65 -13.16 6.34
C SER A 25 1.21 -14.57 6.48
N PHE A 26 0.59 -15.56 5.84
CA PHE A 26 1.08 -16.93 5.86
C PHE A 26 2.49 -17.03 5.30
N MET A 27 2.75 -16.43 4.14
CA MET A 27 4.08 -16.45 3.53
C MET A 27 5.13 -15.71 4.35
N ALA A 28 4.76 -14.61 5.03
CA ALA A 28 5.66 -13.89 5.90
C ALA A 28 6.05 -14.69 7.16
N ILE A 29 5.17 -15.57 7.64
CA ILE A 29 5.42 -16.42 8.81
C ILE A 29 6.25 -17.65 8.41
N GLU A 30 5.86 -18.34 7.34
CA GLU A 30 6.45 -19.60 6.92
C GLU A 30 7.78 -19.45 6.18
N HIS A 31 7.97 -18.33 5.49
CA HIS A 31 9.15 -18.08 4.66
C HIS A 31 9.91 -16.82 5.08
N ASN A 32 11.22 -16.81 4.81
CA ASN A 32 12.09 -15.67 5.14
C ASN A 32 12.07 -14.60 4.03
N TYR A 33 10.90 -14.25 3.53
CA TYR A 33 10.74 -13.19 2.52
C TYR A 33 10.45 -11.84 3.16
N LYS A 34 10.95 -10.79 2.52
CA LYS A 34 10.51 -9.41 2.74
C LYS A 34 9.34 -9.15 1.81
N ILE A 35 8.16 -9.00 2.38
CA ILE A 35 6.90 -8.88 1.66
C ILE A 35 6.34 -7.47 1.82
N LEU A 36 5.93 -6.87 0.71
CA LEU A 36 5.14 -5.65 0.70
C LEU A 36 3.73 -5.98 0.23
N VAL A 37 2.74 -5.49 0.95
CA VAL A 37 1.34 -5.48 0.51
C VAL A 37 0.94 -4.06 0.17
N VAL A 38 0.39 -3.85 -1.02
CA VAL A 38 0.00 -2.54 -1.54
C VAL A 38 -1.48 -2.54 -1.85
N SER A 39 -2.24 -1.61 -1.28
CA SER A 39 -3.61 -1.35 -1.71
C SER A 39 -3.67 -0.17 -2.66
N THR A 40 -4.37 -0.35 -3.76
CA THR A 40 -4.70 0.74 -4.68
C THR A 40 -6.16 1.16 -4.55
N ASN A 41 -6.87 0.67 -3.54
CA ASN A 41 -8.29 0.95 -3.36
C ASN A 41 -8.54 2.40 -2.95
N PHE A 42 -9.49 3.03 -3.64
CA PHE A 42 -9.86 4.42 -3.43
C PHE A 42 -10.73 4.59 -2.19
N ASN A 43 -10.23 5.30 -1.17
CA ASN A 43 -10.92 5.56 0.09
C ASN A 43 -11.50 4.29 0.74
N ASP A 44 -10.83 3.17 0.57
CA ASP A 44 -11.21 1.88 1.11
C ASP A 44 -10.08 1.37 2.01
N LEU A 45 -10.40 1.08 3.24
CA LEU A 45 -9.48 0.69 4.29
C LEU A 45 -9.61 -0.79 4.65
N SER A 46 -10.18 -1.57 3.73
CA SER A 46 -10.39 -3.00 3.93
C SER A 46 -9.07 -3.74 4.18
N LEU A 47 -7.99 -3.34 3.48
CA LEU A 47 -6.68 -3.93 3.69
C LEU A 47 -6.12 -3.61 5.07
N GLU A 48 -6.19 -2.35 5.48
CA GLU A 48 -5.73 -1.90 6.79
C GLU A 48 -6.48 -2.60 7.91
N ASN A 49 -7.78 -2.80 7.74
CA ASN A 49 -8.63 -3.50 8.71
C ASN A 49 -8.31 -4.99 8.85
N CYS A 50 -7.62 -5.59 7.88
CA CYS A 50 -7.12 -6.96 8.00
C CYS A 50 -5.96 -7.08 9.00
N PHE A 51 -5.22 -5.99 9.24
CA PHE A 51 -4.02 -6.00 10.07
C PHE A 51 -4.18 -5.19 11.36
N TRP A 52 -5.03 -4.14 11.37
CA TRP A 52 -5.18 -3.24 12.52
C TRP A 52 -6.65 -2.87 12.76
N GLU A 53 -6.97 -2.54 13.99
CA GLU A 53 -8.21 -1.84 14.30
C GLU A 53 -8.09 -0.36 13.89
N TYR A 54 -8.59 -0.05 12.71
CA TYR A 54 -8.39 1.25 12.06
C TYR A 54 -8.84 2.45 12.88
N ASN A 55 -9.95 2.34 13.64
CA ASN A 55 -10.45 3.41 14.51
C ASN A 55 -9.47 3.81 15.61
N LYS A 56 -8.51 2.94 15.96
CA LYS A 56 -7.43 3.24 16.90
C LYS A 56 -6.23 3.89 16.21
N ILE A 57 -6.11 3.74 14.89
CA ILE A 57 -4.94 4.15 14.11
C ILE A 57 -5.15 5.54 13.50
N ARG A 58 -6.37 5.84 13.06
CA ARG A 58 -6.79 7.16 12.56
C ARG A 58 -8.04 7.60 13.32
N PRO A 59 -7.95 8.15 14.52
CA PRO A 59 -9.09 8.83 15.11
C PRO A 59 -9.46 9.98 14.17
N THR A 60 -10.76 10.10 13.89
CA THR A 60 -11.37 11.13 13.06
C THR A 60 -10.64 12.47 13.17
N GLY A 61 -9.88 12.83 12.15
CA GLY A 61 -9.33 14.18 11.95
C GLY A 61 -8.02 14.54 12.64
N ALA A 62 -7.40 13.68 13.44
CA ALA A 62 -6.09 13.97 14.02
C ALA A 62 -5.27 12.69 14.22
N ILE A 63 -4.06 12.66 13.71
CA ILE A 63 -3.02 11.73 14.11
C ILE A 63 -2.74 11.98 15.59
N LYS A 64 -3.04 11.03 16.47
CA LYS A 64 -2.63 11.15 17.86
C LYS A 64 -1.11 11.06 17.97
N VAL A 65 -0.58 12.02 18.70
CA VAL A 65 0.80 12.44 18.84
C VAL A 65 1.74 11.42 19.53
N ASP A 66 1.26 10.24 19.91
CA ASP A 66 2.10 9.23 20.58
C ASP A 66 2.98 8.38 19.65
N ASP A 67 2.74 8.48 18.32
CA ASP A 67 3.67 7.95 17.31
C ASP A 67 4.69 9.02 16.85
N GLN A 68 5.01 9.97 17.73
CA GLN A 68 5.78 11.20 17.43
C GLN A 68 7.21 10.99 16.92
N LYS A 69 7.73 9.80 16.81
CA LYS A 69 9.05 9.59 16.21
C LYS A 69 9.08 9.61 14.69
N ASN A 70 7.90 9.61 14.02
CA ASN A 70 7.77 9.71 12.57
C ASN A 70 6.85 10.85 12.12
N ILE A 71 6.58 11.82 12.98
CA ILE A 71 5.70 12.96 12.69
C ILE A 71 6.48 14.01 11.95
N GLY A 72 6.26 14.07 10.69
CA GLY A 72 6.83 15.01 9.73
C GLY A 72 6.70 14.50 8.30
N LEU A 73 6.43 13.22 8.15
CA LEU A 73 6.24 12.57 6.86
C LEU A 73 4.77 12.18 6.74
N GLU A 74 4.06 12.77 5.79
CA GLU A 74 2.77 12.27 5.36
C GLU A 74 2.96 10.79 4.98
N SER A 75 2.34 9.89 5.74
CA SER A 75 2.44 8.44 5.49
C SER A 75 1.69 8.07 4.21
N GLY A 76 2.14 7.00 3.55
CA GLY A 76 1.50 6.47 2.36
C GLY A 76 1.93 7.17 1.07
N ILE A 77 1.08 7.07 0.05
CA ILE A 77 1.42 7.48 -1.31
C ILE A 77 1.66 8.97 -1.47
N GLU A 78 0.90 9.80 -0.77
CA GLU A 78 1.00 11.26 -0.90
C GLU A 78 2.37 11.79 -0.43
N GLY A 79 2.84 11.30 0.72
CA GLY A 79 4.16 11.65 1.23
C GLY A 79 5.27 11.13 0.32
N LEU A 80 5.13 9.89 -0.17
CA LEU A 80 6.11 9.30 -1.06
C LEU A 80 6.21 10.05 -2.39
N ILE A 81 5.09 10.46 -3.00
CA ILE A 81 5.08 11.24 -4.25
C ILE A 81 5.90 12.54 -4.11
N LYS A 82 5.76 13.25 -2.99
CA LYS A 82 6.52 14.49 -2.75
C LYS A 82 8.04 14.24 -2.77
N VAL A 83 8.47 13.13 -2.19
CA VAL A 83 9.90 12.77 -2.17
C VAL A 83 10.38 12.28 -3.53
N LEU A 84 9.58 11.49 -4.25
CA LEU A 84 9.91 11.06 -5.60
C LEU A 84 10.10 12.25 -6.55
N ASN A 85 9.24 13.26 -6.45
CA ASN A 85 9.35 14.50 -7.23
C ASN A 85 10.58 15.33 -6.87
N SER A 86 11.17 15.14 -5.69
CA SER A 86 12.41 15.82 -5.28
C SER A 86 13.69 15.09 -5.72
N ASN A 87 13.60 14.05 -6.52
CA ASN A 87 14.70 13.18 -6.98
C ASN A 87 15.55 12.55 -5.86
N ARG A 88 15.04 12.46 -4.66
CA ARG A 88 15.68 11.77 -3.52
C ARG A 88 15.16 10.35 -3.41
N THR A 89 15.69 9.45 -4.21
CA THR A 89 15.28 8.04 -4.19
C THR A 89 16.35 7.16 -3.57
N SER A 90 15.94 6.35 -2.59
CA SER A 90 16.71 5.22 -2.08
C SER A 90 15.95 3.93 -2.33
N THR A 91 16.62 2.79 -2.33
CA THR A 91 15.97 1.48 -2.50
C THR A 91 14.97 1.18 -1.37
N GLU A 92 15.16 1.77 -0.20
CA GLU A 92 14.32 1.56 0.99
C GLU A 92 13.24 2.64 1.15
N ILE A 93 13.11 3.56 0.18
CA ILE A 93 12.21 4.70 0.36
C ILE A 93 10.76 4.26 0.55
N VAL A 94 10.30 3.24 -0.17
CA VAL A 94 8.93 2.72 -0.05
C VAL A 94 8.70 2.15 1.35
N LYS A 95 9.68 1.46 1.94
CA LYS A 95 9.62 0.96 3.32
C LYS A 95 9.37 2.09 4.33
N ASN A 96 10.01 3.24 4.14
CA ASN A 96 9.88 4.38 5.05
C ASN A 96 8.48 4.98 5.06
N TYR A 97 7.69 4.76 3.99
CA TYR A 97 6.30 5.20 3.85
C TYR A 97 5.29 4.07 4.05
N SER A 98 5.76 2.85 4.32
CA SER A 98 4.96 1.68 4.62
C SER A 98 4.82 1.50 6.12
N ARG A 99 3.81 0.74 6.53
CA ARG A 99 3.57 0.38 7.92
C ARG A 99 3.98 -1.06 8.19
N ILE A 100 4.74 -1.27 9.25
CA ILE A 100 5.24 -2.60 9.63
C ILE A 100 4.12 -3.40 10.28
N VAL A 101 3.85 -4.60 9.75
CA VAL A 101 3.00 -5.62 10.36
C VAL A 101 3.85 -6.63 11.10
N LEU A 102 4.87 -7.18 10.42
CA LEU A 102 5.83 -8.10 10.98
C LEU A 102 7.23 -7.62 10.62
N ARG A 103 8.02 -7.31 11.65
CA ARG A 103 9.33 -6.68 11.47
C ARG A 103 10.22 -7.48 10.52
N ASP A 104 10.77 -6.78 9.52
CA ASP A 104 11.65 -7.31 8.47
C ASP A 104 11.02 -8.43 7.60
N ARG A 105 9.69 -8.61 7.65
CA ARG A 105 8.96 -9.67 6.94
C ARG A 105 7.75 -9.18 6.18
N LEU A 106 6.95 -8.31 6.78
CA LEU A 106 5.68 -7.86 6.20
C LEU A 106 5.43 -6.40 6.48
N ASP A 107 5.41 -5.62 5.42
CA ASP A 107 5.05 -4.21 5.43
C ASP A 107 3.78 -4.00 4.58
N VAL A 108 2.99 -3.01 4.96
CA VAL A 108 1.78 -2.62 4.24
C VAL A 108 1.89 -1.17 3.79
N PHE A 109 1.73 -0.94 2.50
CA PHE A 109 1.61 0.38 1.92
C PHE A 109 0.14 0.78 1.90
N LEU A 110 -0.19 1.82 2.66
CA LEU A 110 -1.57 2.18 2.98
C LEU A 110 -2.34 2.68 1.76
N SER A 111 -3.65 2.40 1.77
CA SER A 111 -4.60 2.88 0.76
C SER A 111 -4.61 4.40 0.69
N PRO A 112 -4.75 4.99 -0.51
CA PRO A 112 -4.87 6.42 -0.67
C PRO A 112 -6.19 6.93 -0.10
N VAL A 113 -6.13 8.04 0.63
CA VAL A 113 -7.31 8.73 1.14
C VAL A 113 -7.36 10.11 0.50
N THR A 114 -8.19 10.27 -0.51
CA THR A 114 -8.31 11.50 -1.27
C THR A 114 -9.72 12.09 -1.16
N LYS A 115 -9.85 13.39 -1.40
CA LYS A 115 -11.15 14.10 -1.31
C LYS A 115 -12.08 13.77 -2.48
N SER A 116 -11.49 13.41 -3.63
CA SER A 116 -12.25 13.15 -4.86
C SER A 116 -11.60 12.05 -5.70
N TYR A 117 -12.39 11.48 -6.60
CA TYR A 117 -11.87 10.55 -7.60
C TYR A 117 -10.84 11.22 -8.55
N GLN A 118 -10.98 12.51 -8.80
CA GLN A 118 -10.03 13.24 -9.64
C GLN A 118 -8.64 13.30 -8.99
N GLU A 119 -8.55 13.57 -7.69
CA GLU A 119 -7.29 13.50 -6.94
C GLU A 119 -6.71 12.08 -6.97
N TYR A 120 -7.56 11.06 -6.74
CA TYR A 120 -7.14 9.67 -6.85
C TYR A 120 -6.55 9.34 -8.22
N ALA A 121 -7.22 9.72 -9.32
CA ALA A 121 -6.73 9.48 -10.68
C ALA A 121 -5.41 10.21 -11.00
N GLN A 122 -5.07 11.28 -10.28
CA GLN A 122 -3.78 11.96 -10.41
C GLN A 122 -2.63 11.21 -9.74
N ILE A 123 -2.91 10.39 -8.75
CA ILE A 123 -1.89 9.64 -8.03
C ILE A 123 -1.70 8.22 -8.57
N THR A 124 -2.69 7.64 -9.25
CA THR A 124 -2.62 6.26 -9.75
C THR A 124 -1.43 5.99 -10.68
N PRO A 125 -0.97 6.89 -11.56
CA PRO A 125 0.21 6.65 -12.41
C PRO A 125 1.51 6.44 -11.63
N TYR A 126 1.58 6.92 -10.39
CA TYR A 126 2.78 6.74 -9.56
C TYR A 126 2.97 5.33 -9.06
N TYR A 127 1.91 4.50 -9.00
CA TYR A 127 2.01 3.13 -8.49
C TYR A 127 3.01 2.28 -9.26
N THR A 128 3.06 2.38 -10.58
CA THR A 128 4.03 1.64 -11.40
C THR A 128 5.46 1.96 -10.99
N ASN A 129 5.78 3.25 -10.83
CA ASN A 129 7.11 3.67 -10.37
C ASN A 129 7.40 3.21 -8.93
N ILE A 130 6.41 3.33 -8.02
CA ILE A 130 6.53 2.88 -6.63
C ILE A 130 6.81 1.38 -6.57
N LEU A 131 6.08 0.57 -7.35
CA LEU A 131 6.27 -0.88 -7.42
C LEU A 131 7.65 -1.24 -7.98
N GLN A 132 8.15 -0.53 -8.99
CA GLN A 132 9.50 -0.72 -9.54
C GLN A 132 10.59 -0.41 -8.51
N ILE A 133 10.42 0.64 -7.70
CA ILE A 133 11.36 0.97 -6.62
C ILE A 133 11.28 -0.07 -5.51
N ALA A 134 10.06 -0.41 -5.07
CA ALA A 134 9.81 -1.42 -4.03
C ALA A 134 10.42 -2.79 -4.41
N ASN A 135 10.34 -3.16 -5.68
CA ASN A 135 10.86 -4.42 -6.21
C ASN A 135 12.40 -4.58 -6.05
N ARG A 136 13.10 -3.51 -5.71
CA ARG A 136 14.55 -3.56 -5.41
C ARG A 136 14.85 -3.92 -3.96
N TYR A 137 13.86 -3.80 -3.08
CA TYR A 137 14.00 -4.05 -1.64
C TYR A 137 13.23 -5.27 -1.16
N TYR A 138 12.02 -5.49 -1.70
CA TYR A 138 11.16 -6.60 -1.31
C TYR A 138 11.33 -7.82 -2.22
N ASP A 139 11.21 -9.00 -1.65
CA ASP A 139 11.28 -10.27 -2.39
C ASP A 139 9.96 -10.57 -3.10
N LEU A 140 8.84 -10.21 -2.46
CA LEU A 140 7.49 -10.35 -3.00
C LEU A 140 6.69 -9.08 -2.76
N ILE A 141 5.87 -8.71 -3.75
CA ILE A 141 4.93 -7.61 -3.65
C ILE A 141 3.54 -8.13 -4.02
N PHE A 142 2.59 -8.00 -3.09
CA PHE A 142 1.19 -8.31 -3.32
C PHE A 142 0.42 -7.01 -3.55
N VAL A 143 -0.32 -6.93 -4.66
CA VAL A 143 -1.09 -5.74 -5.02
C VAL A 143 -2.58 -6.06 -4.98
N ASP A 144 -3.30 -5.35 -4.12
CA ASP A 144 -4.77 -5.33 -4.09
C ASP A 144 -5.27 -4.28 -5.09
N LEU A 145 -5.58 -4.75 -6.31
CA LEU A 145 -5.91 -3.88 -7.42
C LEU A 145 -7.35 -3.40 -7.36
N SER A 146 -7.51 -2.08 -7.29
CA SER A 146 -8.81 -1.43 -7.30
C SER A 146 -9.47 -1.46 -8.68
N LYS A 147 -10.75 -1.81 -8.70
CA LYS A 147 -11.59 -1.67 -9.91
C LYS A 147 -11.85 -0.22 -10.31
N LYS A 148 -11.69 0.71 -9.36
CA LYS A 148 -11.86 2.14 -9.60
C LYS A 148 -10.60 2.78 -10.21
N MET A 149 -9.50 2.04 -10.29
CA MET A 149 -8.29 2.51 -10.94
C MET A 149 -8.54 2.72 -12.44
N PRO A 150 -8.03 3.81 -13.06
CA PRO A 150 -8.08 3.97 -14.50
C PRO A 150 -7.49 2.74 -15.21
N LYS A 151 -8.14 2.28 -16.29
CA LYS A 151 -7.75 1.04 -16.98
C LYS A 151 -6.32 1.04 -17.48
N GLN A 152 -5.82 2.19 -17.91
CA GLN A 152 -4.43 2.32 -18.36
C GLN A 152 -3.46 2.04 -17.20
N ASP A 153 -3.65 2.71 -16.07
CA ASP A 153 -2.78 2.55 -14.91
C ASP A 153 -2.87 1.13 -14.32
N ALA A 154 -4.07 0.52 -14.37
CA ALA A 154 -4.25 -0.88 -13.96
C ALA A 154 -3.50 -1.85 -14.88
N ASN A 155 -3.49 -1.62 -16.19
CA ASN A 155 -2.75 -2.43 -17.16
C ASN A 155 -1.23 -2.28 -17.00
N ASP A 156 -0.75 -1.12 -16.55
CA ASP A 156 0.68 -0.88 -16.30
C ASP A 156 1.18 -1.62 -15.04
N ILE A 157 0.25 -2.07 -14.19
CA ILE A 157 0.55 -2.86 -12.98
C ILE A 157 0.45 -4.38 -13.25
N LEU A 158 -0.43 -4.77 -14.18
CA LEU A 158 -0.66 -6.19 -14.53
C LEU A 158 0.46 -6.74 -15.44
#